data_7e1dfc12c6cc8acc41b746030d5225e4
#
_entry.id   7e1dfc12c6cc8acc41b746030d5225e4
#
_cell.length_a   1.000
_cell.length_b   1.000
_cell.length_c   1.000
_cell.angle_alpha   90.00
_cell.angle_beta   90.00
_cell.angle_gamma   90.00
#
_symmetry.space_group_name_H-M   'P 1'
#
loop_
_entity.id
_entity.type
_entity.pdbx_description
1 polymer ?
#
loop_
_entity_poly.entity_id
_entity_poly.type
_entity_poly.pdbx_seq_one_letter_code
_entity_poly.pdbx_strand_id
1 'polypeptide(L)'
;MKKITSVCPYCGAGCKLKLVVENNKIVRAEAAEGVTNQNQLCLKGYYGWDFLNDTRILTPRLTQPMIRYQKGGKFVPVSWEDAIRYTAKRLGEIKAKYGPRAIMTTGSSRGTGNETNYVMQKFARGVLNTNNVDCCARVCHGPSVAGLQETLGNGAMSNSISDIEHSKCLLIFGYNCADSHPIVARRVIKAKQHGAKVIVCDPRKIETARIADRHLQINNGCNMALVNAFIYTLLEENLYNSDYVARYTDGLERLRETVREYAPENVEGITGVSARQIRDAMRIYAAAPSATVMWGMGVTQFGQAVDVVKGLSTLALLTGNLGREHCGVGPVRGQNNVQGACDMGVIPNQFPGYQDVTDPQVREKFARAWGVDPARM
;
A
#
# COMPACT_ATOMS: atom_id res chain seq x y z
N MET A 1 2.05 7.58 36.72
CA MET A 1 2.32 7.18 35.32
C MET A 1 1.30 6.14 34.85
N LYS A 2 0.64 6.35 33.71
CA LYS A 2 -0.30 5.41 33.09
C LYS A 2 0.33 4.87 31.80
N LYS A 3 0.26 3.55 31.56
CA LYS A 3 0.69 2.94 30.30
C LYS A 3 -0.51 2.58 29.44
N ILE A 4 -0.57 3.11 28.22
CA ILE A 4 -1.68 2.91 27.29
C ILE A 4 -1.13 2.14 26.08
N THR A 5 -1.64 0.94 25.84
CA THR A 5 -1.29 0.16 24.68
C THR A 5 -1.97 0.74 23.42
N SER A 6 -1.20 0.92 22.36
CA SER A 6 -1.67 1.48 21.08
C SER A 6 -0.89 0.89 19.91
N VAL A 7 -1.24 1.35 18.71
CA VAL A 7 -0.54 1.02 17.47
C VAL A 7 0.17 2.27 16.95
N CYS A 8 1.36 2.10 16.44
CA CYS A 8 2.15 3.20 15.86
C CYS A 8 1.44 3.79 14.63
N PRO A 9 1.24 5.12 14.54
CA PRO A 9 0.48 5.76 13.47
C PRO A 9 1.31 6.12 12.22
N TYR A 10 2.57 5.66 12.10
CA TYR A 10 3.47 6.15 11.05
C TYR A 10 3.43 5.37 9.75
N CYS A 11 3.51 4.05 9.80
CA CYS A 11 3.54 3.24 8.58
C CYS A 11 2.70 1.96 8.71
N GLY A 12 2.50 1.28 7.57
CA GLY A 12 1.70 0.07 7.49
C GLY A 12 2.26 -1.16 8.21
N ALA A 13 3.43 -1.07 8.85
CA ALA A 13 3.96 -2.15 9.68
C ALA A 13 3.10 -2.46 10.91
N GLY A 14 2.31 -1.48 11.40
CA GLY A 14 1.36 -1.71 12.48
C GLY A 14 2.02 -2.10 13.83
N CYS A 15 3.17 -1.51 14.15
CA CYS A 15 3.91 -1.83 15.36
C CYS A 15 3.10 -1.55 16.63
N LYS A 16 3.02 -2.53 17.52
CA LYS A 16 2.39 -2.39 18.83
C LYS A 16 3.33 -1.67 19.78
N LEU A 17 2.83 -0.70 20.51
CA LEU A 17 3.59 0.11 21.46
C LEU A 17 2.78 0.44 22.72
N LYS A 18 3.47 0.94 23.75
CA LYS A 18 2.87 1.49 24.96
C LYS A 18 3.26 2.96 25.08
N LEU A 19 2.28 3.84 25.17
CA LEU A 19 2.49 5.25 25.50
C LEU A 19 2.49 5.40 27.03
N VAL A 20 3.56 5.93 27.56
CA VAL A 20 3.66 6.26 28.99
C VAL A 20 3.23 7.71 29.17
N VAL A 21 2.15 7.88 29.93
CA VAL A 21 1.49 9.19 30.13
C VAL A 21 1.62 9.61 31.59
N GLU A 22 2.05 10.85 31.79
CA GLU A 22 2.12 11.51 33.08
C GLU A 22 1.64 12.95 32.93
N ASN A 23 0.78 13.41 33.85
CA ASN A 23 0.21 14.76 33.81
C ASN A 23 -0.34 15.16 32.42
N ASN A 24 -1.06 14.25 31.78
CA ASN A 24 -1.65 14.39 30.44
C ASN A 24 -0.62 14.64 29.30
N LYS A 25 0.65 14.31 29.54
CA LYS A 25 1.71 14.35 28.50
C LYS A 25 2.27 12.97 28.25
N ILE A 26 2.63 12.68 27.02
CA ILE A 26 3.34 11.46 26.65
C ILE A 26 4.82 11.69 27.00
N VAL A 27 5.32 11.02 28.03
CA VAL A 27 6.71 11.18 28.47
C VAL A 27 7.67 10.25 27.75
N ARG A 28 7.19 9.13 27.22
CA ARG A 28 7.93 8.24 26.31
C ARG A 28 7.01 7.21 25.65
N ALA A 29 7.49 6.59 24.59
CA ALA A 29 6.91 5.37 24.04
C ALA A 29 7.83 4.17 24.36
N GLU A 30 7.22 3.04 24.71
CA GLU A 30 7.88 1.76 24.94
C GLU A 30 7.42 0.78 23.87
N ALA A 31 8.31 -0.08 23.41
CA ALA A 31 7.91 -1.19 22.54
C ALA A 31 6.98 -2.15 23.30
N ALA A 32 6.08 -2.78 22.56
CA ALA A 32 5.24 -3.85 23.11
C ALA A 32 5.32 -5.07 22.18
N GLU A 33 5.08 -6.25 22.76
CA GLU A 33 5.06 -7.48 22.02
C GLU A 33 3.94 -7.45 20.98
N GLY A 34 4.32 -7.59 19.72
CA GLY A 34 3.44 -7.62 18.57
C GLY A 34 4.04 -8.50 17.48
N VAL A 35 3.18 -9.18 16.72
CA VAL A 35 3.58 -10.13 15.65
C VAL A 35 4.58 -9.49 14.68
N THR A 36 4.33 -8.24 14.28
CA THR A 36 5.17 -7.53 13.32
C THR A 36 6.48 -7.06 13.93
N ASN A 37 6.43 -6.41 15.10
CA ASN A 37 7.55 -5.65 15.64
C ASN A 37 8.37 -6.37 16.71
N GLN A 38 7.93 -7.52 17.24
CA GLN A 38 8.68 -8.35 18.20
C GLN A 38 9.35 -7.49 19.29
N ASN A 39 8.54 -6.74 20.02
CA ASN A 39 8.97 -5.87 21.11
C ASN A 39 10.05 -4.84 20.73
N GLN A 40 10.00 -4.31 19.51
CA GLN A 40 10.93 -3.29 19.03
C GLN A 40 10.21 -2.20 18.23
N LEU A 41 10.77 -1.00 18.23
CA LEU A 41 10.28 0.14 17.44
C LEU A 41 11.44 0.76 16.65
N CYS A 42 11.11 1.50 15.62
CA CYS A 42 12.04 2.43 14.96
C CYS A 42 12.00 3.81 15.64
N LEU A 43 12.86 4.72 15.22
CA LEU A 43 12.91 6.09 15.76
C LEU A 43 11.54 6.78 15.76
N LYS A 44 10.74 6.60 14.69
CA LYS A 44 9.39 7.18 14.63
C LYS A 44 8.46 6.64 15.71
N GLY A 45 8.58 5.37 16.06
CA GLY A 45 7.78 4.76 17.11
C GLY A 45 8.17 5.23 18.50
N TYR A 46 9.48 5.43 18.76
CA TYR A 46 9.97 5.90 20.05
C TYR A 46 9.74 7.39 20.27
N TYR A 47 9.97 8.23 19.27
CA TYR A 47 10.06 9.70 19.44
C TYR A 47 9.01 10.49 18.64
N GLY A 48 8.21 9.83 17.82
CA GLY A 48 7.23 10.51 16.96
C GLY A 48 6.06 11.17 17.70
N TRP A 49 6.08 11.18 19.02
CA TRP A 49 5.07 11.79 19.89
C TRP A 49 5.48 13.17 20.43
N ASP A 50 6.74 13.54 20.30
CA ASP A 50 7.29 14.74 20.91
C ASP A 50 6.55 16.01 20.49
N PHE A 51 6.14 16.08 19.21
CA PHE A 51 5.39 17.22 18.68
C PHE A 51 4.02 17.44 19.36
N LEU A 52 3.44 16.39 19.98
CA LEU A 52 2.17 16.52 20.70
C LEU A 52 2.33 17.23 22.05
N ASN A 53 3.52 17.16 22.64
CA ASN A 53 3.80 17.76 23.94
C ASN A 53 4.20 19.23 23.84
N ASP A 54 4.74 19.67 22.72
CA ASP A 54 5.11 21.08 22.48
C ASP A 54 4.49 21.61 21.21
N THR A 55 3.21 21.95 21.31
CA THR A 55 2.40 22.46 20.19
C THR A 55 2.68 23.92 19.85
N ARG A 56 3.45 24.64 20.67
CA ARG A 56 3.76 26.05 20.47
C ARG A 56 5.02 26.25 19.62
N ILE A 57 6.03 25.42 19.84
CA ILE A 57 7.33 25.52 19.17
C ILE A 57 7.39 24.57 17.97
N LEU A 58 7.15 23.26 18.22
CA LEU A 58 7.29 22.23 17.18
C LEU A 58 6.14 22.20 16.18
N THR A 59 4.93 22.43 16.64
CA THR A 59 3.74 22.37 15.81
C THR A 59 2.67 23.33 16.30
N PRO A 60 2.70 24.62 15.90
CA PRO A 60 1.63 25.56 16.21
C PRO A 60 0.28 25.02 15.73
N ARG A 61 -0.67 24.90 16.65
CA ARG A 61 -2.01 24.36 16.37
C ARG A 61 -3.02 25.48 16.23
N LEU A 62 -3.88 25.39 15.21
CA LEU A 62 -5.04 26.24 15.11
C LEU A 62 -6.03 25.90 16.23
N THR A 63 -6.42 26.91 17.00
CA THR A 63 -7.40 26.77 18.11
C THR A 63 -8.79 27.21 17.73
N GLN A 64 -8.94 27.86 16.57
CA GLN A 64 -10.21 28.34 16.04
C GLN A 64 -10.29 28.00 14.54
N PRO A 65 -11.52 27.77 14.00
CA PRO A 65 -11.73 27.67 12.56
C PRO A 65 -11.36 29.00 11.89
N MET A 66 -10.93 28.92 10.65
CA MET A 66 -10.57 30.11 9.86
C MET A 66 -11.23 30.03 8.47
N ILE A 67 -11.78 31.14 7.99
CA ILE A 67 -12.34 31.27 6.64
C ILE A 67 -11.53 32.25 5.83
N ARG A 68 -11.34 31.93 4.56
CA ARG A 68 -10.87 32.83 3.54
C ARG A 68 -11.99 33.06 2.54
N TYR A 69 -12.55 34.26 2.56
CA TYR A 69 -13.74 34.60 1.74
C TYR A 69 -13.41 34.84 0.26
N GLN A 70 -12.19 35.21 -0.05
CA GLN A 70 -11.73 35.44 -1.43
C GLN A 70 -10.44 34.66 -1.70
N LYS A 71 -10.31 34.10 -2.91
CA LYS A 71 -9.08 33.41 -3.34
C LYS A 71 -7.89 34.38 -3.26
N GLY A 72 -6.82 33.95 -2.57
CA GLY A 72 -5.63 34.80 -2.31
C GLY A 72 -5.77 35.74 -1.11
N GLY A 73 -6.95 35.89 -0.52
CA GLY A 73 -7.16 36.72 0.68
C GLY A 73 -6.58 36.10 1.96
N LYS A 74 -6.62 36.86 3.06
CA LYS A 74 -6.19 36.40 4.38
C LYS A 74 -7.22 35.49 5.00
N PHE A 75 -6.77 34.51 5.79
CA PHE A 75 -7.63 33.73 6.67
C PHE A 75 -8.07 34.54 7.88
N VAL A 76 -9.36 34.50 8.20
CA VAL A 76 -9.97 35.20 9.32
C VAL A 76 -10.51 34.16 10.31
N PRO A 77 -10.16 34.25 11.60
CA PRO A 77 -10.75 33.40 12.64
C PRO A 77 -12.26 33.62 12.74
N VAL A 78 -13.00 32.54 12.89
CA VAL A 78 -14.49 32.55 13.01
C VAL A 78 -14.94 31.55 14.06
N SER A 79 -16.21 31.59 14.42
CA SER A 79 -16.84 30.55 15.27
C SER A 79 -16.98 29.24 14.50
N TRP A 80 -17.11 28.11 15.22
CA TRP A 80 -17.44 26.83 14.59
C TRP A 80 -18.78 26.87 13.86
N GLU A 81 -19.75 27.56 14.43
CA GLU A 81 -21.09 27.71 13.82
C GLU A 81 -20.99 28.43 12.47
N ASP A 82 -20.26 29.52 12.40
CA ASP A 82 -20.08 30.29 11.17
C ASP A 82 -19.29 29.49 10.13
N ALA A 83 -18.25 28.74 10.55
CA ALA A 83 -17.48 27.89 9.66
C ALA A 83 -18.35 26.79 9.02
N ILE A 84 -19.17 26.12 9.83
CA ILE A 84 -20.08 25.07 9.37
C ILE A 84 -21.16 25.66 8.45
N ARG A 85 -21.77 26.76 8.84
CA ARG A 85 -22.80 27.46 8.03
C ARG A 85 -22.24 27.89 6.67
N TYR A 86 -21.06 28.52 6.67
CA TYR A 86 -20.40 28.92 5.44
C TYR A 86 -20.09 27.72 4.53
N THR A 87 -19.52 26.65 5.08
CA THR A 87 -19.20 25.44 4.31
C THR A 87 -20.45 24.81 3.72
N ALA A 88 -21.53 24.64 4.52
CA ALA A 88 -22.78 24.08 4.05
C ALA A 88 -23.41 24.92 2.93
N LYS A 89 -23.43 26.26 3.10
CA LYS A 89 -23.90 27.19 2.08
C LYS A 89 -23.11 27.00 0.75
N ARG A 90 -21.79 27.01 0.82
CA ARG A 90 -20.94 26.93 -0.38
C ARG A 90 -21.08 25.58 -1.10
N LEU A 91 -21.13 24.48 -0.37
CA LEU A 91 -21.38 23.16 -0.94
C LEU A 91 -22.78 23.07 -1.58
N GLY A 92 -23.80 23.63 -0.91
CA GLY A 92 -25.16 23.70 -1.45
C GLY A 92 -25.24 24.53 -2.74
N GLU A 93 -24.58 25.67 -2.83
CA GLU A 93 -24.51 26.51 -4.03
C GLU A 93 -23.82 25.78 -5.20
N ILE A 94 -22.70 25.09 -4.94
CA ILE A 94 -21.98 24.30 -5.95
C ILE A 94 -22.87 23.14 -6.43
N LYS A 95 -23.50 22.42 -5.50
CA LYS A 95 -24.39 21.30 -5.85
C LYS A 95 -25.59 21.77 -6.67
N ALA A 96 -26.21 22.90 -6.33
CA ALA A 96 -27.34 23.45 -7.06
C ALA A 96 -26.95 23.93 -8.46
N LYS A 97 -25.78 24.56 -8.60
CA LYS A 97 -25.32 25.12 -9.88
C LYS A 97 -24.72 24.10 -10.85
N TYR A 98 -23.97 23.14 -10.35
CA TYR A 98 -23.15 22.24 -11.18
C TYR A 98 -23.51 20.76 -11.00
N GLY A 99 -24.43 20.44 -10.11
CA GLY A 99 -24.82 19.08 -9.74
C GLY A 99 -23.90 18.41 -8.73
N PRO A 100 -24.31 17.27 -8.16
CA PRO A 100 -23.57 16.57 -7.11
C PRO A 100 -22.19 16.04 -7.59
N ARG A 101 -22.04 15.74 -8.87
CA ARG A 101 -20.78 15.24 -9.44
C ARG A 101 -19.66 16.29 -9.48
N ALA A 102 -19.97 17.57 -9.26
CA ALA A 102 -18.97 18.62 -9.14
C ALA A 102 -18.23 18.62 -7.78
N ILE A 103 -18.67 17.79 -6.85
CA ILE A 103 -18.12 17.68 -5.51
C ILE A 103 -17.45 16.30 -5.36
N MET A 104 -16.25 16.29 -4.80
CA MET A 104 -15.54 15.08 -4.42
C MET A 104 -15.15 15.16 -2.94
N THR A 105 -15.20 14.03 -2.26
CA THR A 105 -14.66 13.89 -0.90
C THR A 105 -13.48 12.92 -0.89
N THR A 106 -12.54 13.15 0.01
CA THR A 106 -11.41 12.26 0.19
C THR A 106 -11.36 11.75 1.62
N GLY A 107 -11.12 10.45 1.77
CA GLY A 107 -10.74 9.87 3.06
C GLY A 107 -9.24 9.97 3.29
N SER A 108 -8.80 9.46 4.44
CA SER A 108 -7.39 9.44 4.83
C SER A 108 -6.92 8.05 5.22
N SER A 109 -5.96 7.53 4.47
CA SER A 109 -5.27 6.29 4.82
C SER A 109 -4.21 6.49 5.92
N ARG A 110 -3.88 7.73 6.25
CA ARG A 110 -2.98 8.09 7.34
C ARG A 110 -3.72 8.46 8.63
N GLY A 111 -4.97 8.88 8.52
CA GLY A 111 -5.82 9.11 9.69
C GLY A 111 -5.99 7.84 10.50
N THR A 112 -5.90 7.96 11.83
CA THR A 112 -6.01 6.80 12.74
C THR A 112 -7.46 6.47 13.09
N GLY A 113 -8.42 7.35 12.72
CA GLY A 113 -9.84 7.17 12.99
C GLY A 113 -10.59 6.60 11.79
N ASN A 114 -11.05 5.36 11.90
CA ASN A 114 -11.97 4.77 10.92
C ASN A 114 -13.30 5.50 10.88
N GLU A 115 -13.72 6.07 12.01
CA GLU A 115 -14.94 6.84 12.18
C GLU A 115 -14.99 8.06 11.25
N THR A 116 -13.88 8.79 11.11
CA THR A 116 -13.81 9.96 10.22
C THR A 116 -13.89 9.54 8.75
N ASN A 117 -13.27 8.42 8.38
CA ASN A 117 -13.40 7.84 7.05
C ASN A 117 -14.84 7.41 6.75
N TYR A 118 -15.48 6.71 7.70
CA TYR A 118 -16.88 6.31 7.58
C TYR A 118 -17.80 7.51 7.42
N VAL A 119 -17.66 8.52 8.28
CA VAL A 119 -18.51 9.73 8.24
C VAL A 119 -18.33 10.49 6.93
N MET A 120 -17.09 10.61 6.43
CA MET A 120 -16.83 11.35 5.19
C MET A 120 -17.49 10.68 3.98
N GLN A 121 -17.39 9.37 3.82
CA GLN A 121 -18.04 8.66 2.71
C GLN A 121 -19.58 8.65 2.86
N LYS A 122 -20.10 8.55 4.09
CA LYS A 122 -21.52 8.66 4.36
C LYS A 122 -22.06 10.06 4.01
N PHE A 123 -21.30 11.12 4.35
CA PHE A 123 -21.63 12.49 4.00
C PHE A 123 -21.69 12.70 2.47
N ALA A 124 -20.72 12.17 1.75
CA ALA A 124 -20.71 12.24 0.29
C ALA A 124 -21.93 11.58 -0.34
N ARG A 125 -22.19 10.34 0.04
CA ARG A 125 -23.27 9.54 -0.56
C ARG A 125 -24.65 9.94 -0.07
N GLY A 126 -24.81 10.11 1.24
CA GLY A 126 -26.12 10.37 1.85
C GLY A 126 -26.56 11.83 1.82
N VAL A 127 -25.63 12.81 1.83
CA VAL A 127 -25.95 14.25 1.89
C VAL A 127 -25.65 14.96 0.58
N LEU A 128 -24.44 14.77 0.06
CA LEU A 128 -24.04 15.41 -1.19
C LEU A 128 -24.60 14.69 -2.42
N ASN A 129 -25.03 13.43 -2.29
CA ASN A 129 -25.57 12.56 -3.35
C ASN A 129 -24.53 12.34 -4.48
N THR A 130 -23.30 12.11 -4.10
CA THR A 130 -22.21 11.81 -5.04
C THR A 130 -21.46 10.56 -4.59
N ASN A 131 -21.07 9.75 -5.56
CA ASN A 131 -20.16 8.64 -5.35
C ASN A 131 -18.69 9.01 -5.68
N ASN A 132 -18.40 10.30 -5.83
CA ASN A 132 -17.04 10.81 -5.96
C ASN A 132 -16.35 10.78 -4.59
N VAL A 133 -16.01 9.58 -4.17
CA VAL A 133 -15.33 9.30 -2.90
C VAL A 133 -14.07 8.51 -3.23
N ASP A 134 -12.92 8.98 -2.81
CA ASP A 134 -11.68 8.22 -2.96
C ASP A 134 -10.69 8.54 -1.85
N CYS A 135 -9.58 7.84 -1.82
CA CYS A 135 -8.47 8.10 -0.90
C CYS A 135 -7.13 7.78 -1.56
N CYS A 136 -6.04 8.04 -0.85
CA CYS A 136 -4.70 7.79 -1.37
C CYS A 136 -4.41 6.30 -1.67
N ALA A 137 -5.24 5.36 -1.22
CA ALA A 137 -5.14 3.94 -1.60
C ALA A 137 -5.20 3.74 -3.13
N ARG A 138 -5.92 4.62 -3.86
CA ARG A 138 -6.05 4.59 -5.31
C ARG A 138 -4.71 4.53 -6.02
N VAL A 139 -3.79 5.43 -5.69
CA VAL A 139 -2.46 5.51 -6.29
C VAL A 139 -1.38 4.82 -5.45
N CYS A 140 -1.72 4.36 -4.25
CA CYS A 140 -0.79 3.64 -3.38
C CYS A 140 -0.74 2.16 -3.77
N HIS A 141 -1.72 1.37 -3.35
CA HIS A 141 -1.79 -0.07 -3.61
C HIS A 141 -3.13 -0.51 -4.24
N GLY A 142 -3.94 0.40 -4.77
CA GLY A 142 -5.08 0.05 -5.61
C GLY A 142 -4.70 -0.91 -6.75
N PRO A 143 -3.59 -0.64 -7.49
CA PRO A 143 -3.09 -1.58 -8.49
C PRO A 143 -2.68 -2.95 -7.94
N SER A 144 -2.14 -3.01 -6.72
CA SER A 144 -1.82 -4.29 -6.08
C SER A 144 -3.07 -5.11 -5.79
N VAL A 145 -4.13 -4.45 -5.29
CA VAL A 145 -5.41 -5.13 -5.05
C VAL A 145 -5.97 -5.66 -6.35
N ALA A 146 -6.06 -4.85 -7.40
CA ALA A 146 -6.59 -5.26 -8.69
C ALA A 146 -5.78 -6.41 -9.31
N GLY A 147 -4.45 -6.25 -9.42
CA GLY A 147 -3.60 -7.27 -10.04
C GLY A 147 -3.59 -8.60 -9.29
N LEU A 148 -3.56 -8.57 -7.95
CA LEU A 148 -3.61 -9.79 -7.14
C LEU A 148 -5.00 -10.44 -7.13
N GLN A 149 -6.09 -9.68 -7.17
CA GLN A 149 -7.44 -10.23 -7.32
C GLN A 149 -7.60 -10.98 -8.65
N GLU A 150 -7.06 -10.46 -9.74
CA GLU A 150 -7.10 -11.10 -11.06
C GLU A 150 -6.24 -12.37 -11.12
N THR A 151 -5.13 -12.44 -10.40
CA THR A 151 -4.19 -13.57 -10.46
C THR A 151 -4.36 -14.59 -9.34
N LEU A 152 -4.69 -14.13 -8.13
CA LEU A 152 -4.74 -14.97 -6.92
C LEU A 152 -6.11 -14.99 -6.24
N GLY A 153 -7.08 -14.22 -6.74
CA GLY A 153 -8.42 -14.12 -6.14
C GLY A 153 -8.48 -13.25 -4.87
N ASN A 154 -7.36 -12.69 -4.40
CA ASN A 154 -7.34 -11.86 -3.20
C ASN A 154 -6.27 -10.76 -3.30
N GLY A 155 -6.61 -9.53 -2.95
CA GLY A 155 -5.75 -8.35 -3.05
C GLY A 155 -4.81 -8.10 -1.88
N ALA A 156 -4.55 -9.09 -1.04
CA ALA A 156 -3.70 -8.95 0.15
C ALA A 156 -2.32 -9.63 -0.01
N MET A 157 -1.41 -9.32 0.91
CA MET A 157 -0.14 -10.03 1.07
C MET A 157 -0.41 -11.50 1.40
N SER A 158 0.26 -12.43 0.71
CA SER A 158 0.01 -13.87 0.85
C SER A 158 0.73 -14.53 2.03
N ASN A 159 1.71 -13.83 2.63
CA ASN A 159 2.44 -14.27 3.81
C ASN A 159 2.58 -13.12 4.83
N SER A 160 2.99 -13.44 6.06
CA SER A 160 3.13 -12.43 7.10
C SER A 160 4.46 -11.66 7.01
N ILE A 161 4.53 -10.49 7.65
CA ILE A 161 5.79 -9.72 7.75
C ILE A 161 6.85 -10.51 8.53
N SER A 162 6.46 -11.32 9.50
CA SER A 162 7.38 -12.17 10.26
C SER A 162 8.00 -13.29 9.41
N ASP A 163 7.31 -13.73 8.38
CA ASP A 163 7.78 -14.76 7.46
C ASP A 163 8.98 -14.36 6.62
N ILE A 164 9.11 -13.05 6.38
CA ILE A 164 10.18 -12.49 5.54
C ILE A 164 11.58 -12.89 6.03
N GLU A 165 11.80 -12.93 7.35
CA GLU A 165 13.12 -13.27 7.92
C GLU A 165 13.54 -14.73 7.73
N HIS A 166 12.62 -15.59 7.31
CA HIS A 166 12.82 -17.01 7.07
C HIS A 166 12.94 -17.38 5.59
N SER A 167 12.54 -16.48 4.68
CA SER A 167 12.72 -16.65 3.23
C SER A 167 14.18 -16.83 2.85
N LYS A 168 14.46 -17.67 1.86
CA LYS A 168 15.81 -17.94 1.35
C LYS A 168 16.20 -17.05 0.17
N CYS A 169 15.21 -16.42 -0.48
CA CYS A 169 15.42 -15.35 -1.46
C CYS A 169 14.38 -14.25 -1.30
N LEU A 170 14.81 -13.01 -1.36
CA LEU A 170 13.94 -11.83 -1.36
C LEU A 170 14.14 -11.07 -2.66
N LEU A 171 13.10 -11.01 -3.49
CA LEU A 171 13.04 -10.13 -4.66
C LEU A 171 12.27 -8.86 -4.27
N ILE A 172 12.98 -7.76 -4.15
CA ILE A 172 12.46 -6.46 -3.69
C ILE A 172 12.39 -5.51 -4.89
N PHE A 173 11.17 -5.10 -5.26
CA PHE A 173 10.94 -4.33 -6.48
C PHE A 173 10.30 -2.96 -6.15
N GLY A 174 10.99 -1.86 -6.49
CA GLY A 174 10.48 -0.50 -6.28
C GLY A 174 10.07 -0.22 -4.83
N TYR A 175 10.88 -0.69 -3.87
CA TYR A 175 10.55 -0.63 -2.45
C TYR A 175 11.76 -0.31 -1.57
N ASN A 176 11.83 0.91 -1.07
CA ASN A 176 12.82 1.30 -0.06
C ASN A 176 12.31 1.00 1.36
N CYS A 177 12.48 -0.23 1.80
CA CYS A 177 12.00 -0.67 3.11
C CYS A 177 12.73 0.01 4.27
N ALA A 178 13.99 0.38 4.11
CA ALA A 178 14.79 1.00 5.17
C ALA A 178 14.20 2.35 5.61
N ASP A 179 13.79 3.17 4.66
CA ASP A 179 13.21 4.49 4.95
C ASP A 179 11.72 4.42 5.31
N SER A 180 10.95 3.64 4.54
CA SER A 180 9.49 3.62 4.69
C SER A 180 9.01 2.70 5.81
N HIS A 181 9.65 1.54 6.01
CA HIS A 181 9.24 0.51 6.96
C HIS A 181 10.43 -0.11 7.71
N PRO A 182 11.13 0.62 8.60
CA PRO A 182 12.37 0.13 9.21
C PRO A 182 12.24 -1.21 9.94
N ILE A 183 11.06 -1.52 10.49
CA ILE A 183 10.81 -2.82 11.13
C ILE A 183 10.76 -3.96 10.09
N VAL A 184 10.22 -3.70 8.89
CA VAL A 184 10.27 -4.67 7.77
C VAL A 184 11.71 -4.81 7.26
N ALA A 185 12.45 -3.69 7.13
CA ALA A 185 13.86 -3.73 6.74
C ALA A 185 14.71 -4.61 7.66
N ARG A 186 14.41 -4.60 8.96
CA ARG A 186 15.08 -5.51 9.91
C ARG A 186 14.84 -6.98 9.60
N ARG A 187 13.64 -7.35 9.10
CA ARG A 187 13.36 -8.73 8.67
C ARG A 187 14.20 -9.10 7.45
N VAL A 188 14.35 -8.15 6.50
CA VAL A 188 15.23 -8.31 5.33
C VAL A 188 16.68 -8.50 5.76
N ILE A 189 17.17 -7.69 6.72
CA ILE A 189 18.53 -7.81 7.25
C ILE A 189 18.73 -9.17 7.94
N LYS A 190 17.78 -9.61 8.77
CA LYS A 190 17.84 -10.93 9.43
C LYS A 190 17.84 -12.07 8.41
N ALA A 191 16.96 -12.03 7.39
CA ALA A 191 17.00 -13.00 6.30
C ALA A 191 18.41 -13.08 5.67
N LYS A 192 18.98 -11.92 5.34
CA LYS A 192 20.33 -11.82 4.79
C LYS A 192 21.39 -12.42 5.71
N GLN A 193 21.33 -12.13 7.02
CA GLN A 193 22.23 -12.71 8.03
C GLN A 193 22.08 -14.24 8.12
N HIS A 194 20.89 -14.77 7.87
CA HIS A 194 20.61 -16.20 7.81
C HIS A 194 20.91 -16.84 6.43
N GLY A 195 21.65 -16.13 5.57
CA GLY A 195 22.12 -16.61 4.28
C GLY A 195 21.15 -16.45 3.11
N ALA A 196 20.03 -15.75 3.29
CA ALA A 196 19.11 -15.46 2.20
C ALA A 196 19.77 -14.59 1.11
N LYS A 197 19.42 -14.84 -0.14
CA LYS A 197 19.78 -13.98 -1.26
C LYS A 197 18.81 -12.81 -1.35
N VAL A 198 19.35 -11.62 -1.63
CA VAL A 198 18.57 -10.38 -1.77
C VAL A 198 18.81 -9.80 -3.15
N ILE A 199 17.74 -9.67 -3.92
CA ILE A 199 17.72 -9.06 -5.26
C ILE A 199 16.89 -7.78 -5.14
N VAL A 200 17.44 -6.64 -5.53
CA VAL A 200 16.76 -5.35 -5.48
C VAL A 200 16.66 -4.77 -6.89
N CYS A 201 15.44 -4.43 -7.30
CA CYS A 201 15.14 -3.70 -8.54
C CYS A 201 14.68 -2.30 -8.16
N ASP A 202 15.53 -1.30 -8.30
CA ASP A 202 15.23 0.10 -7.96
C ASP A 202 16.14 1.02 -8.79
N PRO A 203 15.65 2.13 -9.35
CA PRO A 203 16.46 3.09 -10.10
C PRO A 203 17.52 3.77 -9.22
N ARG A 204 17.33 3.78 -7.91
CA ARG A 204 18.26 4.39 -6.95
C ARG A 204 19.02 3.32 -6.19
N LYS A 205 20.28 3.61 -5.84
CA LYS A 205 21.05 2.79 -4.91
C LYS A 205 20.61 3.05 -3.48
N ILE A 206 19.40 2.55 -3.15
CA ILE A 206 18.78 2.65 -1.80
C ILE A 206 19.56 1.82 -0.77
N GLU A 207 19.30 2.05 0.52
CA GLU A 207 19.98 1.34 1.61
C GLU A 207 19.85 -0.19 1.49
N THR A 208 18.70 -0.69 1.08
CA THR A 208 18.49 -2.12 0.85
C THR A 208 19.34 -2.65 -0.29
N ALA A 209 19.60 -1.84 -1.33
CA ALA A 209 20.47 -2.22 -2.45
C ALA A 209 21.93 -2.35 -2.03
N ARG A 210 22.36 -1.68 -0.96
CA ARG A 210 23.74 -1.79 -0.44
C ARG A 210 24.07 -3.16 0.14
N ILE A 211 23.06 -3.86 0.63
CA ILE A 211 23.21 -5.22 1.21
C ILE A 211 22.78 -6.32 0.23
N ALA A 212 22.29 -5.95 -0.94
CA ALA A 212 21.78 -6.90 -1.94
C ALA A 212 22.91 -7.72 -2.59
N ASP A 213 22.62 -8.98 -2.94
CA ASP A 213 23.48 -9.81 -3.77
C ASP A 213 23.46 -9.35 -5.23
N ARG A 214 22.31 -8.80 -5.66
CA ARG A 214 22.13 -8.19 -6.98
C ARG A 214 21.30 -6.92 -6.85
N HIS A 215 21.79 -5.82 -7.40
CA HIS A 215 21.05 -4.59 -7.62
C HIS A 215 20.85 -4.39 -9.12
N LEU A 216 19.63 -4.49 -9.56
CA LEU A 216 19.20 -4.20 -10.91
C LEU A 216 18.74 -2.74 -10.96
N GLN A 217 19.64 -1.86 -11.43
CA GLN A 217 19.36 -0.42 -11.47
C GLN A 217 18.55 -0.09 -12.71
N ILE A 218 17.25 -0.28 -12.60
CA ILE A 218 16.28 -0.13 -13.69
C ILE A 218 16.05 1.34 -14.05
N ASN A 219 15.88 1.63 -15.34
CA ASN A 219 15.35 2.92 -15.80
C ASN A 219 13.90 3.12 -15.35
N ASN A 220 13.53 4.36 -15.02
CA ASN A 220 12.16 4.69 -14.62
C ASN A 220 11.16 4.36 -15.75
N GLY A 221 10.01 3.76 -15.37
CA GLY A 221 8.94 3.44 -16.30
C GLY A 221 9.07 2.07 -16.98
N CYS A 222 10.17 1.36 -16.81
CA CYS A 222 10.45 0.10 -17.52
C CYS A 222 10.13 -1.15 -16.71
N ASN A 223 9.34 -1.03 -15.64
CA ASN A 223 8.98 -2.15 -14.76
C ASN A 223 8.41 -3.35 -15.52
N MET A 224 7.50 -3.10 -16.46
CA MET A 224 6.83 -4.17 -17.20
C MET A 224 7.81 -4.94 -18.09
N ALA A 225 8.71 -4.22 -18.79
CA ALA A 225 9.71 -4.85 -19.62
C ALA A 225 10.64 -5.76 -18.80
N LEU A 226 11.09 -5.29 -17.62
CA LEU A 226 11.95 -6.09 -16.74
C LEU A 226 11.23 -7.31 -16.18
N VAL A 227 9.95 -7.18 -15.75
CA VAL A 227 9.18 -8.30 -15.21
C VAL A 227 8.89 -9.34 -16.29
N ASN A 228 8.55 -8.91 -17.51
CA ASN A 228 8.38 -9.84 -18.64
C ASN A 228 9.67 -10.57 -18.99
N ALA A 229 10.84 -9.89 -18.94
CA ALA A 229 12.13 -10.54 -19.15
C ALA A 229 12.47 -11.55 -18.04
N PHE A 230 12.06 -11.30 -16.81
CA PHE A 230 12.14 -12.29 -15.73
C PHE A 230 11.31 -13.54 -16.03
N ILE A 231 10.04 -13.34 -16.43
CA ILE A 231 9.16 -14.45 -16.81
C ILE A 231 9.72 -15.19 -18.01
N TYR A 232 10.17 -14.48 -19.04
CA TYR A 232 10.82 -15.07 -20.22
C TYR A 232 12.00 -15.96 -19.81
N THR A 233 12.89 -15.46 -18.95
CA THR A 233 14.06 -16.21 -18.50
C THR A 233 13.67 -17.48 -17.74
N LEU A 234 12.69 -17.42 -16.85
CA LEU A 234 12.21 -18.60 -16.12
C LEU A 234 11.66 -19.68 -17.07
N LEU A 235 10.96 -19.27 -18.13
CA LEU A 235 10.34 -20.18 -19.10
C LEU A 235 11.36 -20.73 -20.09
N GLU A 236 12.26 -19.89 -20.61
CA GLU A 236 13.28 -20.29 -21.59
C GLU A 236 14.31 -21.23 -21.00
N GLU A 237 14.79 -20.93 -19.79
CA GLU A 237 15.81 -21.74 -19.11
C GLU A 237 15.20 -22.90 -18.30
N ASN A 238 13.88 -23.14 -18.40
CA ASN A 238 13.16 -24.19 -17.66
C ASN A 238 13.37 -24.12 -16.13
N LEU A 239 13.43 -22.92 -15.58
CA LEU A 239 13.63 -22.65 -14.15
C LEU A 239 12.33 -22.62 -13.34
N TYR A 240 11.19 -22.91 -13.94
CA TYR A 240 9.88 -22.93 -13.29
C TYR A 240 9.55 -24.32 -12.73
N ASN A 241 8.66 -24.37 -11.75
CA ASN A 241 8.17 -25.60 -11.17
C ASN A 241 7.01 -26.16 -12.02
N SER A 242 7.32 -27.09 -12.92
CA SER A 242 6.34 -27.67 -13.87
C SER A 242 5.16 -28.33 -13.17
N ASP A 243 5.41 -29.06 -12.08
CA ASP A 243 4.35 -29.79 -11.35
C ASP A 243 3.40 -28.82 -10.65
N TYR A 244 3.94 -27.76 -10.03
CA TYR A 244 3.12 -26.73 -9.40
C TYR A 244 2.29 -25.97 -10.45
N VAL A 245 2.92 -25.59 -11.55
CA VAL A 245 2.26 -24.87 -12.64
C VAL A 245 1.13 -25.70 -13.23
N ALA A 246 1.38 -26.97 -13.57
CA ALA A 246 0.38 -27.86 -14.14
C ALA A 246 -0.82 -28.10 -13.19
N ARG A 247 -0.58 -28.09 -11.87
CA ARG A 247 -1.60 -28.42 -10.87
C ARG A 247 -2.42 -27.21 -10.40
N TYR A 248 -1.82 -26.02 -10.37
CA TYR A 248 -2.40 -24.86 -9.69
C TYR A 248 -2.57 -23.61 -10.55
N THR A 249 -2.20 -23.65 -11.83
CA THR A 249 -2.28 -22.48 -12.70
C THR A 249 -2.88 -22.81 -14.06
N ASP A 250 -3.37 -21.75 -14.74
CA ASP A 250 -3.84 -21.80 -16.12
C ASP A 250 -3.06 -20.81 -17.00
N GLY A 251 -3.10 -21.02 -18.32
CA GLY A 251 -2.68 -20.04 -19.32
C GLY A 251 -1.17 -20.00 -19.58
N LEU A 252 -0.39 -21.06 -19.27
CA LEU A 252 1.06 -21.10 -19.48
C LEU A 252 1.45 -20.82 -20.93
N GLU A 253 0.78 -21.41 -21.91
CA GLU A 253 1.12 -21.22 -23.33
C GLU A 253 0.84 -19.78 -23.79
N ARG A 254 -0.27 -19.20 -23.35
CA ARG A 254 -0.56 -17.79 -23.60
C ARG A 254 0.49 -16.86 -22.97
N LEU A 255 0.97 -17.21 -21.79
CA LEU A 255 2.05 -16.47 -21.12
C LEU A 255 3.35 -16.54 -21.94
N ARG A 256 3.72 -17.73 -22.47
CA ARG A 256 4.89 -17.91 -23.36
C ARG A 256 4.81 -16.99 -24.59
N GLU A 257 3.65 -16.94 -25.22
CA GLU A 257 3.42 -16.05 -26.38
C GLU A 257 3.56 -14.58 -25.98
N THR A 258 2.95 -14.20 -24.85
CA THR A 258 2.97 -12.80 -24.35
C THR A 258 4.39 -12.30 -24.08
N VAL A 259 5.27 -13.14 -23.54
CA VAL A 259 6.62 -12.72 -23.16
C VAL A 259 7.67 -13.00 -24.24
N ARG A 260 7.29 -13.57 -25.38
CA ARG A 260 8.22 -14.03 -26.44
C ARG A 260 9.20 -12.95 -26.91
N GLU A 261 8.76 -11.69 -26.98
CA GLU A 261 9.59 -10.57 -27.43
C GLU A 261 10.43 -9.93 -26.34
N TYR A 262 10.28 -10.40 -25.08
CA TYR A 262 10.96 -9.84 -23.92
C TYR A 262 12.20 -10.63 -23.51
N ALA A 263 12.91 -11.22 -24.49
CA ALA A 263 14.22 -11.77 -24.19
C ALA A 263 15.10 -10.71 -23.51
N PRO A 264 15.89 -11.05 -22.50
CA PRO A 264 16.72 -10.09 -21.78
C PRO A 264 17.56 -9.20 -22.69
N GLU A 265 18.06 -9.75 -23.79
CA GLU A 265 18.85 -9.07 -24.82
C GLU A 265 18.04 -7.96 -25.54
N ASN A 266 16.73 -8.17 -25.73
CA ASN A 266 15.85 -7.22 -26.41
C ASN A 266 15.45 -6.04 -25.49
N VAL A 267 15.47 -6.23 -24.18
CA VAL A 267 15.03 -5.22 -23.21
C VAL A 267 16.16 -4.51 -22.47
N GLU A 268 17.39 -4.95 -22.66
CA GLU A 268 18.57 -4.35 -22.03
C GLU A 268 18.65 -2.83 -22.26
N GLY A 269 18.50 -2.40 -23.51
CA GLY A 269 18.54 -0.98 -23.88
C GLY A 269 17.40 -0.15 -23.27
N ILE A 270 16.23 -0.74 -23.08
CA ILE A 270 15.05 -0.08 -22.48
C ILE A 270 15.20 -0.01 -20.97
N THR A 271 15.53 -1.13 -20.35
CA THR A 271 15.56 -1.25 -18.88
C THR A 271 16.81 -0.65 -18.25
N GLY A 272 17.91 -0.54 -19.01
CA GLY A 272 19.22 -0.19 -18.48
C GLY A 272 19.89 -1.31 -17.66
N VAL A 273 19.28 -2.50 -17.63
CA VAL A 273 19.79 -3.68 -16.92
C VAL A 273 20.31 -4.69 -17.94
N SER A 274 21.56 -5.12 -17.84
CA SER A 274 22.14 -6.06 -18.81
C SER A 274 21.43 -7.41 -18.80
N ALA A 275 21.36 -8.05 -19.98
CA ALA A 275 20.78 -9.38 -20.14
C ALA A 275 21.38 -10.39 -19.15
N ARG A 276 22.69 -10.34 -18.94
CA ARG A 276 23.39 -11.16 -17.95
C ARG A 276 22.85 -10.93 -16.54
N GLN A 277 22.64 -9.68 -16.12
CA GLN A 277 22.12 -9.38 -14.77
C GLN A 277 20.69 -9.89 -14.60
N ILE A 278 19.86 -9.78 -15.63
CA ILE A 278 18.48 -10.29 -15.63
C ILE A 278 18.48 -11.81 -15.45
N ARG A 279 19.25 -12.54 -16.26
CA ARG A 279 19.36 -14.00 -16.19
C ARG A 279 19.93 -14.47 -14.85
N ASP A 280 21.02 -13.86 -14.38
CA ASP A 280 21.62 -14.18 -13.09
C ASP A 280 20.63 -13.98 -11.92
N ALA A 281 19.84 -12.91 -11.94
CA ALA A 281 18.84 -12.65 -10.92
C ALA A 281 17.77 -13.75 -10.87
N MET A 282 17.29 -14.19 -12.05
CA MET A 282 16.25 -15.24 -12.10
C MET A 282 16.78 -16.61 -11.75
N ARG A 283 18.01 -16.94 -12.11
CA ARG A 283 18.67 -18.18 -11.67
C ARG A 283 18.82 -18.23 -10.14
N ILE A 284 19.20 -17.10 -9.51
CA ILE A 284 19.28 -16.99 -8.04
C ILE A 284 17.88 -17.15 -7.43
N TYR A 285 16.87 -16.49 -7.99
CA TYR A 285 15.49 -16.52 -7.49
C TYR A 285 14.91 -17.94 -7.58
N ALA A 286 15.04 -18.60 -8.71
CA ALA A 286 14.50 -19.92 -8.97
C ALA A 286 15.22 -21.03 -8.18
N ALA A 287 16.52 -20.91 -7.94
CA ALA A 287 17.29 -21.89 -7.18
C ALA A 287 17.00 -21.87 -5.67
N ALA A 288 16.33 -20.83 -5.17
CA ALA A 288 16.06 -20.69 -3.75
C ALA A 288 14.93 -21.65 -3.30
N PRO A 289 15.11 -22.37 -2.17
CA PRO A 289 14.07 -23.29 -1.65
C PRO A 289 12.77 -22.57 -1.30
N SER A 290 12.83 -21.29 -0.93
CA SER A 290 11.68 -20.43 -0.70
C SER A 290 12.02 -18.98 -1.10
N ALA A 291 11.10 -18.29 -1.74
CA ALA A 291 11.29 -16.91 -2.13
C ALA A 291 10.05 -16.05 -1.85
N THR A 292 10.29 -14.80 -1.45
CA THR A 292 9.25 -13.80 -1.29
C THR A 292 9.50 -12.63 -2.26
N VAL A 293 8.47 -12.28 -3.03
CA VAL A 293 8.45 -11.09 -3.89
C VAL A 293 7.81 -9.95 -3.12
N MET A 294 8.53 -8.85 -2.94
CA MET A 294 8.07 -7.69 -2.19
C MET A 294 8.09 -6.44 -3.05
N TRP A 295 7.06 -5.60 -2.96
CA TRP A 295 7.07 -4.33 -3.67
C TRP A 295 6.40 -3.20 -2.90
N GLY A 296 6.72 -1.99 -3.32
CA GLY A 296 6.14 -0.75 -2.81
C GLY A 296 5.56 0.12 -3.93
N MET A 297 5.47 1.41 -3.67
CA MET A 297 4.88 2.38 -4.60
C MET A 297 5.73 2.62 -5.86
N GLY A 298 6.99 2.21 -5.90
CA GLY A 298 7.79 2.20 -7.11
C GLY A 298 7.28 1.24 -8.20
N VAL A 299 6.40 0.30 -7.83
CA VAL A 299 5.64 -0.54 -8.77
C VAL A 299 4.27 0.05 -9.06
N THR A 300 3.57 0.54 -8.04
CA THR A 300 2.13 0.81 -8.14
C THR A 300 1.78 2.21 -8.65
N GLN A 301 2.72 3.17 -8.67
CA GLN A 301 2.46 4.54 -9.13
C GLN A 301 2.82 4.76 -10.61
N PHE A 302 2.48 3.80 -11.46
CA PHE A 302 2.67 3.85 -12.91
C PHE A 302 1.40 3.44 -13.64
N GLY A 303 1.25 3.86 -14.91
CA GLY A 303 0.08 3.54 -15.73
C GLY A 303 -0.12 2.03 -15.97
N GLN A 304 0.95 1.25 -15.99
CA GLN A 304 0.94 -0.21 -16.19
C GLN A 304 1.02 -1.01 -14.87
N ALA A 305 0.75 -0.37 -13.74
CA ALA A 305 1.00 -0.94 -12.42
C ALA A 305 0.23 -2.25 -12.15
N VAL A 306 -1.01 -2.38 -12.64
CA VAL A 306 -1.81 -3.59 -12.49
C VAL A 306 -1.12 -4.77 -13.16
N ASP A 307 -0.66 -4.60 -14.40
CA ASP A 307 0.01 -5.66 -15.16
C ASP A 307 1.38 -6.01 -14.58
N VAL A 308 2.13 -5.02 -14.06
CA VAL A 308 3.38 -5.28 -13.33
C VAL A 308 3.12 -6.14 -12.09
N VAL A 309 2.06 -5.87 -11.34
CA VAL A 309 1.68 -6.69 -10.16
C VAL A 309 1.28 -8.10 -10.59
N LYS A 310 0.54 -8.26 -11.68
CA LYS A 310 0.22 -9.58 -12.26
C LYS A 310 1.49 -10.33 -12.64
N GLY A 311 2.44 -9.67 -13.27
CA GLY A 311 3.73 -10.26 -13.61
C GLY A 311 4.54 -10.68 -12.35
N LEU A 312 4.58 -9.83 -11.32
CA LEU A 312 5.26 -10.17 -10.05
C LEU A 312 4.62 -11.36 -9.32
N SER A 313 3.30 -11.46 -9.32
CA SER A 313 2.59 -12.64 -8.78
C SER A 313 2.84 -13.89 -9.64
N THR A 314 2.93 -13.73 -10.96
CA THR A 314 3.26 -14.80 -11.90
C THR A 314 4.64 -15.40 -11.61
N LEU A 315 5.65 -14.60 -11.23
CA LEU A 315 6.95 -15.14 -10.82
C LEU A 315 6.83 -16.11 -9.66
N ALA A 316 6.01 -15.77 -8.66
CA ALA A 316 5.78 -16.64 -7.50
C ALA A 316 5.00 -17.91 -7.89
N LEU A 317 4.01 -17.80 -8.79
CA LEU A 317 3.27 -18.95 -9.34
C LEU A 317 4.18 -19.88 -10.14
N LEU A 318 4.97 -19.36 -11.06
CA LEU A 318 5.88 -20.15 -11.88
C LEU A 318 6.88 -20.97 -11.03
N THR A 319 7.34 -20.42 -9.93
CA THR A 319 8.35 -21.06 -9.07
C THR A 319 7.79 -21.80 -7.87
N GLY A 320 6.44 -21.88 -7.75
CA GLY A 320 5.77 -22.56 -6.63
C GLY A 320 5.98 -21.86 -5.29
N ASN A 321 6.20 -20.55 -5.29
CA ASN A 321 6.41 -19.75 -4.08
C ASN A 321 5.13 -19.15 -3.52
N LEU A 322 4.04 -19.92 -3.55
CA LEU A 322 2.74 -19.58 -2.94
C LEU A 322 2.15 -20.80 -2.22
N GLY A 323 1.40 -20.54 -1.14
CA GLY A 323 0.67 -21.57 -0.40
C GLY A 323 1.54 -22.44 0.50
N ARG A 324 2.76 -22.03 0.81
CA ARG A 324 3.67 -22.71 1.73
C ARG A 324 4.47 -21.71 2.59
N GLU A 325 5.11 -22.18 3.64
CA GLU A 325 5.85 -21.36 4.58
C GLU A 325 7.04 -20.62 3.93
N HIS A 326 7.33 -19.45 4.42
CA HIS A 326 8.50 -18.61 4.09
C HIS A 326 8.58 -18.17 2.63
N CYS A 327 7.46 -18.18 1.91
CA CYS A 327 7.38 -17.68 0.55
C CYS A 327 6.07 -16.95 0.29
N GLY A 328 6.01 -16.15 -0.77
CA GLY A 328 4.80 -15.45 -1.14
C GLY A 328 5.01 -14.14 -1.89
N VAL A 329 3.93 -13.39 -1.99
CA VAL A 329 3.89 -12.05 -2.59
C VAL A 329 3.48 -11.02 -1.55
N GLY A 330 4.23 -9.93 -1.46
CA GLY A 330 4.11 -8.93 -0.41
C GLY A 330 4.00 -7.50 -0.91
N PRO A 331 2.79 -7.00 -1.26
CA PRO A 331 2.55 -5.58 -1.40
C PRO A 331 2.64 -4.89 -0.03
N VAL A 332 3.77 -4.28 0.30
CA VAL A 332 3.96 -3.67 1.62
C VAL A 332 3.26 -2.32 1.68
N ARG A 333 2.16 -2.28 2.44
CA ARG A 333 1.31 -1.08 2.58
C ARG A 333 2.06 0.07 3.23
N GLY A 334 2.04 1.25 2.59
CA GLY A 334 2.79 2.42 3.05
C GLY A 334 2.23 3.04 4.31
N GLN A 335 0.96 3.36 4.32
CA GLN A 335 0.31 4.11 5.39
C GLN A 335 -0.31 3.22 6.46
N ASN A 336 -0.34 3.73 7.68
CA ASN A 336 -0.75 3.00 8.88
C ASN A 336 -2.21 2.49 8.83
N ASN A 337 -3.12 3.22 8.17
CA ASN A 337 -4.55 2.91 8.14
C ASN A 337 -5.12 2.84 6.72
N VAL A 338 -4.31 2.48 5.73
CA VAL A 338 -4.78 2.38 4.35
C VAL A 338 -5.87 1.32 4.20
N GLN A 339 -5.73 0.20 4.89
CA GLN A 339 -6.70 -0.87 4.87
C GLN A 339 -8.00 -0.45 5.57
N GLY A 340 -7.92 0.08 6.79
CA GLY A 340 -9.09 0.56 7.51
C GLY A 340 -9.86 1.67 6.78
N ALA A 341 -9.17 2.55 6.05
CA ALA A 341 -9.84 3.53 5.19
C ALA A 341 -10.67 2.85 4.08
N CYS A 342 -10.09 1.84 3.42
CA CYS A 342 -10.83 1.05 2.41
C CYS A 342 -11.98 0.26 3.04
N ASP A 343 -11.77 -0.37 4.21
CA ASP A 343 -12.81 -1.10 4.96
C ASP A 343 -14.01 -0.20 5.27
N MET A 344 -13.77 1.10 5.50
CA MET A 344 -14.82 2.09 5.76
C MET A 344 -15.48 2.66 4.48
N GLY A 345 -15.13 2.15 3.30
CA GLY A 345 -15.77 2.49 2.04
C GLY A 345 -15.37 3.84 1.43
N VAL A 346 -14.18 4.39 1.76
CA VAL A 346 -13.67 5.61 1.09
C VAL A 346 -13.00 5.29 -0.24
N ILE A 347 -13.68 4.47 -1.03
CA ILE A 347 -13.35 4.12 -2.41
C ILE A 347 -14.63 4.15 -3.25
N PRO A 348 -14.59 4.55 -4.53
CA PRO A 348 -15.80 4.88 -5.28
C PRO A 348 -16.72 3.69 -5.55
N ASN A 349 -16.17 2.50 -5.69
CA ASN A 349 -16.90 1.30 -6.10
C ASN A 349 -17.45 0.45 -4.95
N GLN A 350 -17.21 0.84 -3.67
CA GLN A 350 -17.59 0.02 -2.52
C GLN A 350 -18.13 0.84 -1.35
N PHE A 351 -19.16 0.32 -0.70
CA PHE A 351 -19.59 0.71 0.62
C PHE A 351 -18.69 0.09 1.70
N PRO A 352 -18.85 0.46 2.99
CA PRO A 352 -18.15 -0.19 4.08
C PRO A 352 -18.26 -1.71 4.04
N GLY A 353 -17.13 -2.39 4.32
CA GLY A 353 -17.03 -3.85 4.28
C GLY A 353 -16.97 -4.41 2.85
N TYR A 354 -16.44 -3.65 1.91
CA TYR A 354 -16.22 -4.05 0.51
C TYR A 354 -17.49 -4.45 -0.25
N GLN A 355 -18.64 -3.89 0.12
CA GLN A 355 -19.92 -4.16 -0.52
C GLN A 355 -20.09 -3.29 -1.77
N ASP A 356 -20.50 -3.90 -2.89
CA ASP A 356 -20.57 -3.23 -4.20
C ASP A 356 -21.64 -2.12 -4.21
N VAL A 357 -21.28 -0.93 -4.67
CA VAL A 357 -22.20 0.21 -4.79
C VAL A 357 -23.22 0.05 -5.93
N THR A 358 -22.96 -0.86 -6.88
CA THR A 358 -23.87 -1.14 -8.00
C THR A 358 -24.97 -2.15 -7.63
N ASP A 359 -24.79 -2.89 -6.53
CA ASP A 359 -25.80 -3.85 -6.05
C ASP A 359 -26.99 -3.11 -5.42
N PRO A 360 -28.21 -3.27 -5.97
CA PRO A 360 -29.40 -2.61 -5.45
C PRO A 360 -29.74 -3.00 -4.00
N GLN A 361 -29.49 -4.25 -3.59
CA GLN A 361 -29.78 -4.73 -2.24
C GLN A 361 -28.83 -4.11 -1.23
N VAL A 362 -27.56 -3.98 -1.60
CA VAL A 362 -26.55 -3.31 -0.78
C VAL A 362 -26.89 -1.82 -0.65
N ARG A 363 -27.27 -1.16 -1.72
CA ARG A 363 -27.70 0.25 -1.71
C ARG A 363 -28.91 0.45 -0.78
N GLU A 364 -29.93 -0.37 -0.90
CA GLU A 364 -31.11 -0.36 -0.02
C GLU A 364 -30.73 -0.54 1.46
N LYS A 365 -29.85 -1.49 1.76
CA LYS A 365 -29.32 -1.73 3.11
C LYS A 365 -28.70 -0.48 3.73
N PHE A 366 -27.80 0.20 2.99
CA PHE A 366 -27.14 1.40 3.48
C PHE A 366 -28.08 2.61 3.52
N ALA A 367 -28.98 2.76 2.54
CA ALA A 367 -29.99 3.80 2.53
C ALA A 367 -30.87 3.73 3.78
N ARG A 368 -31.37 2.54 4.11
CA ARG A 368 -32.17 2.29 5.33
C ARG A 368 -31.37 2.61 6.59
N ALA A 369 -30.12 2.14 6.69
CA ALA A 369 -29.27 2.37 7.85
C ALA A 369 -28.91 3.84 8.05
N TRP A 370 -28.88 4.63 6.97
CA TRP A 370 -28.54 6.05 7.01
C TRP A 370 -29.75 6.99 7.01
N GLY A 371 -30.98 6.44 6.82
CA GLY A 371 -32.19 7.24 6.72
C GLY A 371 -32.24 8.14 5.48
N VAL A 372 -31.74 7.65 4.34
CA VAL A 372 -31.68 8.38 3.08
C VAL A 372 -32.40 7.62 1.97
N ASP A 373 -32.78 8.33 0.91
CA ASP A 373 -33.41 7.74 -0.27
C ASP A 373 -32.37 6.97 -1.10
N PRO A 374 -32.55 5.65 -1.36
CA PRO A 374 -31.60 4.86 -2.16
C PRO A 374 -31.40 5.36 -3.59
N ALA A 375 -32.39 6.07 -4.16
CA ALA A 375 -32.29 6.66 -5.50
C ALA A 375 -31.30 7.85 -5.56
N ARG A 376 -30.89 8.36 -4.40
CA ARG A 376 -29.95 9.48 -4.29
C ARG A 376 -28.51 9.07 -3.97
N MET A 377 -28.26 7.77 -3.87
CA MET A 377 -26.94 7.23 -3.47
C MET A 377 -26.12 6.78 -4.67
#